data_9ab45500adc97786e8a036cd4f6b5909
#
_entry.id   9ab45500adc97786e8a036cd4f6b5909
#
_cell.length_a   1.000
_cell.length_b   1.000
_cell.length_c   1.000
_cell.angle_alpha   90.00
_cell.angle_beta   90.00
_cell.angle_gamma   90.00
#
_symmetry.space_group_name_H-M   'P 1'
#
loop_
_entity.id
_entity.type
_entity.pdbx_description
1 polymer ?
#
loop_
_entity_poly.entity_id
_entity_poly.type
_entity_poly.pdbx_seq_one_letter_code
_entity_poly.pdbx_strand_id
1 'polypeptide(L)'
;MKKVRSKYSNPDFQFIRFRLSGHEFGLDVSAVREIIKYRAPETGEYPPFTEGFIRIRSILVPVIDLRKRFSLPPSPLESSMIIISSVDSLIAGLIVDSISDITPGARDLTSKPAAEGSKWDHMVEAEVEFEDSRVLILNAELLLTPEEKAALSGPLTLKESDRLKAEMSLKKPGFV
;
A
#
# COMPACT_ATOMS: atom_id res chain seq x y z
N MET A 1 24.09 -23.59 -12.06
CA MET A 1 23.27 -22.50 -11.47
C MET A 1 21.91 -23.08 -11.12
N LYS A 2 21.60 -23.18 -9.84
CA LYS A 2 20.24 -23.51 -9.40
C LYS A 2 19.34 -22.33 -9.74
N LYS A 3 18.41 -22.49 -10.69
CA LYS A 3 17.29 -21.58 -10.87
C LYS A 3 16.51 -21.56 -9.56
N VAL A 4 16.68 -20.51 -8.77
CA VAL A 4 15.75 -20.24 -7.68
C VAL A 4 14.39 -20.06 -8.34
N ARG A 5 13.48 -20.99 -8.12
CA ARG A 5 12.08 -20.83 -8.54
C ARG A 5 11.54 -19.66 -7.77
N SER A 6 11.48 -18.51 -8.40
CA SER A 6 10.84 -17.34 -7.86
C SER A 6 9.37 -17.69 -7.55
N LYS A 7 8.82 -17.21 -6.43
CA LYS A 7 7.38 -17.33 -6.12
C LYS A 7 6.50 -16.83 -7.28
N TYR A 8 7.04 -15.95 -8.12
CA TYR A 8 6.37 -15.38 -9.30
C TYR A 8 6.25 -16.36 -10.48
N SER A 9 7.05 -17.43 -10.50
CA SER A 9 6.94 -18.49 -11.49
C SER A 9 5.82 -19.49 -11.16
N ASN A 10 5.16 -19.32 -10.02
CA ASN A 10 3.99 -20.11 -9.66
C ASN A 10 2.81 -19.65 -10.55
N PRO A 11 2.15 -20.57 -11.30
CA PRO A 11 0.97 -20.22 -12.09
C PRO A 11 -0.21 -19.68 -11.26
N ASP A 12 -0.23 -19.96 -9.96
CA ASP A 12 -1.25 -19.46 -9.03
C ASP A 12 -0.92 -18.08 -8.48
N PHE A 13 0.26 -17.54 -8.76
CA PHE A 13 0.61 -16.18 -8.34
C PHE A 13 -0.24 -15.16 -9.10
N GLN A 14 -0.87 -14.26 -8.36
CA GLN A 14 -1.65 -13.15 -8.88
C GLN A 14 -1.21 -11.85 -8.21
N PHE A 15 -1.23 -10.77 -8.95
CA PHE A 15 -0.98 -9.44 -8.42
C PHE A 15 -2.05 -8.44 -8.85
N ILE A 16 -2.32 -7.47 -8.00
CA ILE A 16 -3.14 -6.32 -8.31
C ILE A 16 -2.27 -5.30 -9.02
N ARG A 17 -2.68 -4.90 -10.20
CA ARG A 17 -2.03 -3.88 -11.00
C ARG A 17 -2.67 -2.53 -10.75
N PHE A 18 -1.86 -1.53 -10.48
CA PHE A 18 -2.31 -0.18 -10.18
C PHE A 18 -1.35 0.88 -10.71
N ARG A 19 -1.82 2.12 -10.76
CA ARG A 19 -1.06 3.26 -11.27
C ARG A 19 -0.72 4.26 -10.18
N LEU A 20 0.47 4.83 -10.30
CA LEU A 20 0.97 5.96 -9.53
C LEU A 20 1.67 6.92 -10.48
N SER A 21 1.11 8.12 -10.67
CA SER A 21 1.72 9.19 -11.50
C SER A 21 2.21 8.70 -12.87
N GLY A 22 1.40 7.89 -13.54
CA GLY A 22 1.69 7.33 -14.87
C GLY A 22 2.54 6.07 -14.89
N HIS A 23 3.11 5.66 -13.76
CA HIS A 23 3.86 4.39 -13.64
C HIS A 23 2.93 3.25 -13.23
N GLU A 24 3.23 2.05 -13.70
CA GLU A 24 2.47 0.86 -13.33
C GLU A 24 3.23 0.02 -12.30
N PHE A 25 2.51 -0.32 -11.24
CA PHE A 25 3.00 -1.14 -10.15
C PHE A 25 2.09 -2.34 -9.92
N GLY A 26 2.61 -3.34 -9.27
CA GLY A 26 1.86 -4.50 -8.84
C GLY A 26 2.08 -4.82 -7.37
N LEU A 27 1.09 -5.43 -6.74
CA LEU A 27 1.15 -5.93 -5.38
C LEU A 27 0.56 -7.34 -5.34
N ASP A 28 1.27 -8.25 -4.67
CA ASP A 28 0.80 -9.63 -4.47
C ASP A 28 -0.62 -9.63 -3.87
N VAL A 29 -1.54 -10.31 -4.53
CA VAL A 29 -2.93 -10.44 -4.07
C VAL A 29 -3.01 -10.99 -2.65
N SER A 30 -2.08 -11.86 -2.25
CA SER A 30 -2.04 -12.41 -0.90
C SER A 30 -1.79 -11.36 0.19
N ALA A 31 -1.18 -10.23 -0.17
CA ALA A 31 -0.99 -9.11 0.74
C ALA A 31 -2.22 -8.19 0.82
N VAL A 32 -3.14 -8.26 -0.13
CA VAL A 32 -4.29 -7.37 -0.23
C VAL A 32 -5.48 -7.94 0.51
N ARG A 33 -6.09 -7.13 1.36
CA ARG A 33 -7.29 -7.48 2.12
C ARG A 33 -8.56 -6.93 1.50
N GLU A 34 -8.51 -5.67 1.07
CA GLU A 34 -9.68 -4.94 0.59
C GLU A 34 -9.22 -3.76 -0.28
N ILE A 35 -10.04 -3.34 -1.22
CA ILE A 35 -9.83 -2.12 -2.00
C ILE A 35 -11.06 -1.24 -1.81
N ILE A 36 -10.83 0.01 -1.45
CA ILE A 36 -11.89 0.99 -1.21
C ILE A 36 -11.65 2.27 -2.01
N LYS A 37 -12.70 3.03 -2.25
CA LYS A 37 -12.57 4.39 -2.74
C LYS A 37 -11.87 5.27 -1.70
N TYR A 38 -11.15 6.29 -2.17
CA TYR A 38 -10.54 7.24 -1.28
C TYR A 38 -11.59 7.86 -0.33
N ARG A 39 -11.20 7.98 0.90
CA ARG A 39 -11.87 8.80 1.92
C ARG A 39 -10.82 9.47 2.78
N ALA A 40 -11.08 10.70 3.16
CA ALA A 40 -10.13 11.51 3.91
C ALA A 40 -9.79 10.86 5.25
N PRO A 41 -8.49 10.62 5.54
CA PRO A 41 -8.06 10.14 6.84
C PRO A 41 -8.19 11.21 7.92
N GLU A 42 -8.27 10.76 9.17
CA GLU A 42 -8.10 11.65 10.32
C GLU A 42 -6.62 12.07 10.41
N THR A 43 -6.39 13.38 10.43
CA THR A 43 -5.05 13.96 10.42
C THR A 43 -4.42 14.00 11.81
N GLY A 44 -3.09 14.00 11.86
CA GLY A 44 -2.30 14.08 13.09
C GLY A 44 -0.81 14.29 12.77
N GLU A 45 0.04 14.10 13.77
CA GLU A 45 1.49 14.15 13.60
C GLU A 45 2.00 12.74 13.23
N TYR A 46 2.36 12.57 11.95
CA TYR A 46 2.78 11.29 11.39
C TYR A 46 4.01 11.46 10.48
N PRO A 47 4.68 10.38 10.10
CA PRO A 47 5.72 10.43 9.07
C PRO A 47 5.23 11.14 7.80
N PRO A 48 6.09 11.85 7.05
CA PRO A 48 5.69 12.76 5.96
C PRO A 48 4.85 12.14 4.83
N PHE A 49 4.92 10.83 4.62
CA PHE A 49 4.15 10.09 3.61
C PHE A 49 2.84 9.50 4.16
N THR A 50 2.58 9.68 5.46
CA THR A 50 1.36 9.21 6.13
C THR A 50 0.32 10.33 6.13
N GLU A 51 -0.86 10.04 5.61
CA GLU A 51 -1.97 11.01 5.52
C GLU A 51 -2.82 11.04 6.79
N GLY A 52 -2.71 10.03 7.65
CA GLY A 52 -3.48 9.88 8.87
C GLY A 52 -4.00 8.46 9.04
N PHE A 53 -5.16 8.33 9.68
CA PHE A 53 -5.79 7.03 9.94
C PHE A 53 -7.23 7.01 9.44
N ILE A 54 -7.65 5.86 8.96
CA ILE A 54 -9.06 5.56 8.67
C ILE A 54 -9.52 4.39 9.53
N ARG A 55 -10.79 4.37 9.84
CA ARG A 55 -11.40 3.23 10.52
C ARG A 55 -11.98 2.27 9.49
N ILE A 56 -11.49 1.05 9.52
CA ILE A 56 -12.02 -0.08 8.76
C ILE A 56 -12.63 -1.06 9.76
N ARG A 57 -13.96 -1.15 9.77
CA ARG A 57 -14.68 -1.91 10.81
C ARG A 57 -14.29 -1.41 12.22
N SER A 58 -13.63 -2.23 13.03
CA SER A 58 -13.16 -1.88 14.37
C SER A 58 -11.66 -1.57 14.45
N ILE A 59 -10.96 -1.55 13.31
CA ILE A 59 -9.51 -1.39 13.26
C ILE A 59 -9.17 0.01 12.74
N LEU A 60 -8.23 0.68 13.41
CA LEU A 60 -7.60 1.90 12.90
C LEU A 60 -6.44 1.50 11.98
N VAL A 61 -6.50 2.00 10.76
CA VAL A 61 -5.56 1.68 9.68
C VAL A 61 -4.82 2.94 9.28
N PRO A 62 -3.48 2.99 9.41
CA PRO A 62 -2.70 4.10 8.90
C PRO A 62 -2.78 4.14 7.37
N VAL A 63 -2.91 5.34 6.83
CA VAL A 63 -3.02 5.58 5.39
C VAL A 63 -1.75 6.23 4.86
N ILE A 64 -1.12 5.57 3.91
CA ILE A 64 0.15 5.96 3.32
C ILE A 64 -0.10 6.39 1.88
N ASP A 65 0.34 7.58 1.52
CA ASP A 65 0.37 8.01 0.12
C ASP A 65 1.62 7.47 -0.57
N LEU A 66 1.46 6.47 -1.41
CA LEU A 66 2.58 5.87 -2.14
C LEU A 66 3.27 6.85 -3.09
N ARG A 67 2.57 7.88 -3.58
CA ARG A 67 3.20 8.93 -4.40
C ARG A 67 4.21 9.71 -3.58
N LYS A 68 3.85 10.09 -2.36
CA LYS A 68 4.79 10.74 -1.43
C LYS A 68 5.92 9.80 -1.04
N ARG A 69 5.61 8.55 -0.77
CA ARG A 69 6.62 7.54 -0.44
C ARG A 69 7.66 7.35 -1.53
N PHE A 70 7.23 7.42 -2.79
CA PHE A 70 8.09 7.24 -3.96
C PHE A 70 8.61 8.57 -4.55
N SER A 71 8.30 9.70 -3.94
CA SER A 71 8.64 11.03 -4.44
C SER A 71 8.13 11.27 -5.87
N LEU A 72 6.92 10.81 -6.13
CA LEU A 72 6.21 10.99 -7.39
C LEU A 72 5.31 12.23 -7.34
N PRO A 73 4.99 12.82 -8.50
CA PRO A 73 4.05 13.94 -8.58
C PRO A 73 2.69 13.60 -7.94
N PRO A 74 2.06 14.57 -7.27
CA PRO A 74 0.74 14.36 -6.67
C PRO A 74 -0.34 14.24 -7.75
N SER A 75 -1.41 13.53 -7.40
CA SER A 75 -2.65 13.45 -8.19
C SER A 75 -3.85 13.78 -7.29
N PRO A 76 -5.01 14.13 -7.86
CA PRO A 76 -6.20 14.41 -7.06
C PRO A 76 -6.59 13.22 -6.18
N LEU A 77 -6.74 13.46 -4.88
CA LEU A 77 -7.07 12.41 -3.92
C LEU A 77 -8.50 11.87 -4.10
N GLU A 78 -9.43 12.72 -4.50
CA GLU A 78 -10.85 12.37 -4.63
C GLU A 78 -11.10 11.26 -5.65
N SER A 79 -10.24 11.14 -6.66
CA SER A 79 -10.30 10.08 -7.66
C SER A 79 -9.44 8.85 -7.33
N SER A 80 -8.70 8.91 -6.22
CA SER A 80 -7.79 7.85 -5.82
C SER A 80 -8.52 6.65 -5.20
N MET A 81 -7.79 5.54 -5.11
CA MET A 81 -8.22 4.33 -4.41
C MET A 81 -7.30 4.06 -3.22
N ILE A 82 -7.78 3.31 -2.26
CA ILE A 82 -6.97 2.84 -1.13
C ILE A 82 -6.95 1.31 -1.15
N ILE A 83 -5.77 0.74 -1.24
CA ILE A 83 -5.53 -0.70 -1.09
C ILE A 83 -5.25 -0.97 0.39
N ILE A 84 -6.12 -1.69 1.05
CA ILE A 84 -5.89 -2.17 2.42
C ILE A 84 -5.03 -3.42 2.33
N SER A 85 -3.82 -3.33 2.82
CA SER A 85 -2.79 -4.35 2.66
C SER A 85 -2.14 -4.73 3.98
N SER A 86 -1.69 -5.98 4.05
CA SER A 86 -0.76 -6.40 5.09
C SER A 86 0.64 -5.93 4.72
N VAL A 87 1.27 -5.20 5.62
CA VAL A 87 2.66 -4.72 5.53
C VAL A 87 3.39 -5.30 6.73
N ASP A 88 3.86 -6.55 6.56
CA ASP A 88 4.38 -7.36 7.67
C ASP A 88 3.30 -7.57 8.74
N SER A 89 3.55 -7.22 9.99
CA SER A 89 2.56 -7.32 11.08
C SER A 89 1.53 -6.19 11.12
N LEU A 90 1.71 -5.16 10.30
CA LEU A 90 0.85 -3.98 10.22
C LEU A 90 -0.17 -4.12 9.09
N ILE A 91 -1.38 -3.64 9.31
CA ILE A 91 -2.35 -3.39 8.23
C ILE A 91 -2.30 -1.91 7.90
N ALA A 92 -2.07 -1.58 6.65
CA ALA A 92 -2.00 -0.21 6.15
C ALA A 92 -2.89 0.00 4.93
N GLY A 93 -3.38 1.22 4.76
CA GLY A 93 -4.04 1.67 3.55
C GLY A 93 -3.03 2.36 2.63
N LEU A 94 -2.95 1.93 1.40
CA LEU A 94 -2.03 2.45 0.40
C LEU A 94 -2.82 3.26 -0.62
N ILE A 95 -2.61 4.58 -0.68
CA ILE A 95 -3.25 5.44 -1.68
C ILE A 95 -2.56 5.23 -3.02
N VAL A 96 -3.36 4.93 -4.03
CA VAL A 96 -2.95 4.77 -5.43
C VAL A 96 -3.87 5.57 -6.34
N ASP A 97 -3.40 5.92 -7.54
CA ASP A 97 -4.20 6.74 -8.46
C ASP A 97 -5.39 5.96 -9.00
N SER A 98 -5.16 4.73 -9.43
CA SER A 98 -6.21 3.85 -9.96
C SER A 98 -5.80 2.39 -9.88
N ILE A 99 -6.79 1.51 -9.87
CA ILE A 99 -6.61 0.06 -10.00
C ILE A 99 -6.89 -0.31 -11.46
N SER A 100 -6.00 -1.08 -12.08
CA SER A 100 -6.19 -1.55 -13.45
C SER A 100 -6.91 -2.89 -13.49
N ASP A 101 -6.31 -3.93 -12.95
CA ASP A 101 -6.89 -5.28 -12.89
C ASP A 101 -6.15 -6.21 -11.91
N ILE A 102 -6.62 -7.45 -11.81
CA ILE A 102 -5.90 -8.55 -11.18
C ILE A 102 -5.28 -9.38 -12.30
N THR A 103 -3.96 -9.43 -12.30
CA THR A 103 -3.18 -10.07 -13.34
C THR A 103 -2.58 -11.38 -12.83
N PRO A 104 -2.76 -12.50 -13.53
CA PRO A 104 -2.02 -13.73 -13.20
C PRO A 104 -0.53 -13.55 -13.43
N GLY A 105 0.28 -14.22 -12.63
CA GLY A 105 1.73 -14.23 -12.80
C GLY A 105 2.12 -14.69 -14.19
N ALA A 106 2.92 -13.90 -14.88
CA ALA A 106 3.43 -14.25 -16.19
C ALA A 106 4.60 -15.25 -16.07
N ARG A 107 4.71 -16.17 -17.03
CA ARG A 107 5.82 -17.14 -17.10
C ARG A 107 7.20 -16.48 -17.27
N ASP A 108 7.23 -15.23 -17.70
CA ASP A 108 8.43 -14.48 -18.06
C ASP A 108 8.77 -13.36 -17.06
N LEU A 109 8.44 -13.58 -15.78
CA LEU A 109 8.88 -12.68 -14.72
C LEU A 109 10.39 -12.70 -14.60
N THR A 110 11.03 -11.64 -15.04
CA THR A 110 12.43 -11.40 -14.72
C THR A 110 12.55 -10.93 -13.29
N SER A 111 13.04 -11.81 -12.41
CA SER A 111 13.39 -11.46 -11.04
C SER A 111 14.65 -10.59 -11.02
N LYS A 112 14.60 -9.44 -11.69
CA LYS A 112 15.64 -8.42 -11.58
C LYS A 112 15.03 -7.20 -10.94
N PRO A 113 15.70 -6.61 -9.95
CA PRO A 113 15.33 -5.30 -9.50
C PRO A 113 15.32 -4.35 -10.71
N ALA A 114 14.37 -3.45 -10.70
CA ALA A 114 14.28 -2.35 -11.64
C ALA A 114 15.65 -1.69 -11.83
N ALA A 115 15.84 -1.10 -12.98
CA ALA A 115 17.10 -0.48 -13.39
C ALA A 115 17.85 0.16 -12.22
N GLU A 116 19.07 -0.30 -12.02
CA GLU A 116 19.97 0.20 -10.98
C GLU A 116 19.91 1.72 -10.89
N GLY A 117 19.56 2.24 -9.71
CA GLY A 117 19.55 3.68 -9.43
C GLY A 117 18.18 4.34 -9.26
N SER A 118 17.07 3.60 -9.33
CA SER A 118 15.79 4.19 -8.91
C SER A 118 15.71 4.27 -7.38
N LYS A 119 15.08 5.33 -6.87
CA LYS A 119 14.87 5.51 -5.43
C LYS A 119 14.01 4.39 -4.79
N TRP A 120 13.41 3.54 -5.61
CA TRP A 120 12.44 2.51 -5.20
C TRP A 120 13.01 1.09 -5.27
N ASP A 121 14.23 0.91 -5.75
CA ASP A 121 14.83 -0.41 -6.03
C ASP A 121 14.73 -1.37 -4.86
N HIS A 122 14.91 -0.86 -3.65
CA HIS A 122 14.82 -1.68 -2.44
C HIS A 122 13.38 -2.15 -2.10
N MET A 123 12.35 -1.54 -2.69
CA MET A 123 10.94 -1.90 -2.48
C MET A 123 10.37 -2.73 -3.62
N VAL A 124 11.07 -2.79 -4.75
CA VAL A 124 10.70 -3.58 -5.93
C VAL A 124 11.35 -4.95 -5.83
N GLU A 125 10.56 -6.01 -5.92
CA GLU A 125 11.07 -7.37 -5.86
C GLU A 125 11.06 -8.11 -7.20
N ALA A 126 10.29 -7.61 -8.15
CA ALA A 126 10.21 -8.19 -9.50
C ALA A 126 9.72 -7.17 -10.52
N GLU A 127 9.96 -7.47 -11.76
CA GLU A 127 9.50 -6.70 -12.90
C GLU A 127 8.80 -7.61 -13.90
N VAL A 128 7.66 -7.17 -14.40
CA VAL A 128 6.89 -7.86 -15.44
C VAL A 128 6.83 -6.97 -16.67
N GLU A 129 7.30 -7.50 -17.78
CA GLU A 129 7.12 -6.85 -19.08
C GLU A 129 5.82 -7.35 -19.74
N PHE A 130 4.98 -6.40 -20.12
CA PHE A 130 3.88 -6.61 -21.04
C PHE A 130 4.22 -5.97 -22.38
N GLU A 131 3.48 -6.31 -23.45
CA GLU A 131 3.75 -5.79 -24.80
C GLU A 131 3.91 -4.26 -24.86
N ASP A 132 3.11 -3.52 -24.06
CA ASP A 132 3.06 -2.07 -24.08
C ASP A 132 3.48 -1.40 -22.76
N SER A 133 3.85 -2.17 -21.75
CA SER A 133 4.10 -1.61 -20.42
C SER A 133 4.99 -2.48 -19.54
N ARG A 134 5.60 -1.84 -18.58
CA ARG A 134 6.42 -2.45 -17.55
C ARG A 134 5.73 -2.26 -16.20
N VAL A 135 5.54 -3.34 -15.46
CA VAL A 135 4.94 -3.33 -14.12
C VAL A 135 6.00 -3.70 -13.09
N LEU A 136 6.19 -2.84 -12.11
CA LEU A 136 7.09 -3.06 -10.99
C LEU A 136 6.33 -3.70 -9.83
N ILE A 137 6.66 -4.93 -9.49
CA ILE A 137 6.04 -5.64 -8.37
C ILE A 137 6.71 -5.20 -7.07
N LEU A 138 5.91 -4.62 -6.19
CA LEU A 138 6.37 -4.15 -4.89
C LEU A 138 6.35 -5.28 -3.85
N ASN A 139 7.34 -5.26 -2.99
CA ASN A 139 7.29 -6.06 -1.77
C ASN A 139 6.59 -5.24 -0.68
N ALA A 140 5.38 -5.66 -0.28
CA ALA A 140 4.60 -4.97 0.73
C ALA A 140 5.35 -4.79 2.07
N GLU A 141 6.14 -5.77 2.47
CA GLU A 141 6.91 -5.74 3.72
C GLU A 141 7.99 -4.66 3.74
N LEU A 142 8.48 -4.27 2.55
CA LEU A 142 9.56 -3.28 2.39
C LEU A 142 9.05 -1.85 2.14
N LEU A 143 7.75 -1.64 2.07
CA LEU A 143 7.16 -0.31 1.88
C LEU A 143 7.40 0.62 3.07
N LEU A 144 7.59 0.07 4.25
CA LEU A 144 7.90 0.77 5.48
C LEU A 144 9.16 0.20 6.14
N THR A 145 9.96 1.07 6.72
CA THR A 145 11.07 0.63 7.58
C THR A 145 10.56 0.06 8.90
N PRO A 146 11.37 -0.73 9.64
CA PRO A 146 10.99 -1.20 10.97
C PRO A 146 10.62 -0.07 11.94
N GLU A 147 11.30 1.06 11.87
CA GLU A 147 11.04 2.24 12.70
C GLU A 147 9.70 2.90 12.34
N GLU A 148 9.40 3.00 11.05
CA GLU A 148 8.12 3.52 10.54
C GLU A 148 6.96 2.60 10.93
N LYS A 149 7.13 1.28 10.82
CA LYS A 149 6.14 0.29 11.27
C LYS A 149 5.87 0.43 12.77
N ALA A 150 6.92 0.57 13.58
CA ALA A 150 6.79 0.76 15.02
C ALA A 150 6.04 2.06 15.35
N ALA A 151 6.34 3.16 14.65
CA ALA A 151 5.68 4.44 14.83
C ALA A 151 4.18 4.39 14.47
N LEU A 152 3.80 3.54 13.51
CA LEU A 152 2.40 3.41 13.04
C LEU A 152 1.62 2.30 13.75
N SER A 153 2.28 1.41 14.47
CA SER A 153 1.66 0.28 15.17
C SER A 153 1.28 0.57 16.61
N GLY A 154 1.87 1.61 17.21
CA GLY A 154 1.73 1.89 18.64
C GLY A 154 0.42 2.56 19.01
N PRO A 155 -0.11 2.29 20.21
CA PRO A 155 -1.26 3.02 20.76
C PRO A 155 -0.95 4.52 20.97
N LEU A 156 0.30 4.91 20.83
CA LEU A 156 0.80 6.27 21.01
C LEU A 156 0.64 7.18 19.78
N THR A 157 0.23 6.64 18.64
CA THR A 157 -0.01 7.44 17.44
C THR A 157 -1.30 8.24 17.49
N LEU A 158 -2.21 7.88 18.36
CA LEU A 158 -3.35 8.71 18.73
C LEU A 158 -3.06 9.33 20.09
N LYS A 159 -2.95 10.64 20.15
CA LYS A 159 -3.00 11.35 21.45
C LYS A 159 -4.24 10.83 22.19
N GLU A 160 -4.13 10.63 23.49
CA GLU A 160 -5.22 10.11 24.33
C GLU A 160 -6.53 10.90 24.17
N SER A 161 -6.39 12.20 23.86
CA SER A 161 -7.50 13.08 23.48
C SER A 161 -8.20 12.66 22.17
N ASP A 162 -7.46 12.13 21.20
CA ASP A 162 -8.03 11.69 19.93
C ASP A 162 -8.67 10.31 20.07
N ARG A 163 -8.15 9.47 20.96
CA ARG A 163 -8.83 8.22 21.36
C ARG A 163 -10.17 8.51 22.03
N LEU A 164 -10.21 9.45 22.96
CA LEU A 164 -11.43 9.85 23.64
C LEU A 164 -12.46 10.44 22.67
N LYS A 165 -12.02 11.26 21.71
CA LYS A 165 -12.89 11.79 20.64
C LYS A 165 -13.42 10.69 19.75
N ALA A 166 -12.58 9.71 19.34
CA ALA A 166 -13.00 8.58 18.55
C ALA A 166 -14.00 7.69 19.31
N GLU A 167 -13.77 7.44 20.59
CA GLU A 167 -14.70 6.70 21.46
C GLU A 167 -16.01 7.46 21.70
N MET A 168 -15.95 8.78 21.90
CA MET A 168 -17.14 9.62 22.05
C MET A 168 -17.96 9.71 20.77
N SER A 169 -17.32 9.72 19.60
CA SER A 169 -17.99 9.69 18.30
C SER A 169 -18.71 8.36 18.07
N LEU A 170 -18.21 7.25 18.62
CA LEU A 170 -18.85 5.94 18.58
C LEU A 170 -20.00 5.78 19.59
N LYS A 171 -19.98 6.58 20.65
CA LYS A 171 -21.00 6.57 21.72
C LYS A 171 -22.11 7.60 21.52
N LYS A 172 -22.22 8.27 20.38
CA LYS A 172 -23.42 9.02 20.07
C LYS A 172 -24.60 8.05 20.07
N PRO A 173 -25.57 8.21 20.97
CA PRO A 173 -26.74 7.36 20.97
C PRO A 173 -27.36 7.42 19.59
N GLY A 174 -27.52 6.23 18.98
CA GLY A 174 -28.27 6.13 17.76
C GLY A 174 -29.59 6.82 17.99
N PHE A 175 -29.98 7.66 17.07
CA PHE A 175 -31.28 8.31 17.14
C PHE A 175 -32.37 7.25 17.21
N VAL A 176 -33.09 7.27 18.27
CA VAL A 176 -34.32 6.53 18.37
C VAL A 176 -35.31 7.20 17.42
#